data_99b7ce7e71a3e3009ab81cb697739e3b
#
_entry.id   99b7ce7e71a3e3009ab81cb697739e3b
#
_cell.length_a   1.000
_cell.length_b   1.000
_cell.length_c   1.000
_cell.angle_alpha   90.00
_cell.angle_beta   90.00
_cell.angle_gamma   90.00
#
_symmetry.space_group_name_H-M   'P 1'
#
loop_
_entity.id
_entity.type
_entity.pdbx_description
1 polymer ?
#
loop_
_entity_poly.entity_id
_entity_poly.type
_entity_poly.pdbx_seq_one_letter_code
_entity_poly.pdbx_strand_id
1 'polypeptide(L)'
;IPRNRAYVNRLLAKCGLNANRPMGILALCKGLSVDDSYWVVEEGFEGTFEKYNLFENRFSEVLALIAFTGYGSSNRSSLASSPEFTTNGMLPKCWRRISGKVTLYKGGTDGGYNTGAEPYCEYYAAQVAAAMGIDAIPYGLSQWKGRLCSTCELFTDIDHAYMPIGNLVQRGGFDAVAAYYENLGEPFQKAFRDMLVFDTVICNTDRHYGNFGFMIDNKTNTIAAPAPVSYTHLLAHETS
;
A
#
# COMPACT_ATOMS: atom_id res chain seq x y z
N ILE A 1 -3.01 6.28 10.42
CA ILE A 1 -1.70 5.70 10.81
C ILE A 1 -1.97 4.29 11.25
N PRO A 2 -1.36 3.29 10.59
CA PRO A 2 -1.62 1.88 10.88
C PRO A 2 -1.12 1.53 12.28
N ARG A 3 -2.04 1.19 13.19
CA ARG A 3 -1.73 0.84 14.58
C ARG A 3 -1.21 -0.59 14.74
N ASN A 4 -1.40 -1.45 13.74
CA ASN A 4 -1.19 -2.90 13.84
C ASN A 4 0.14 -3.40 13.26
N ARG A 5 1.00 -2.53 12.72
CA ARG A 5 2.34 -2.95 12.26
C ARG A 5 3.29 -3.08 13.45
N ALA A 6 3.80 -4.30 13.68
CA ALA A 6 4.70 -4.58 14.80
C ALA A 6 5.93 -3.63 14.87
N TYR A 7 6.39 -3.13 13.74
CA TYR A 7 7.56 -2.27 13.64
C TYR A 7 7.25 -0.77 13.67
N VAL A 8 5.99 -0.35 13.45
CA VAL A 8 5.61 1.07 13.48
C VAL A 8 5.85 1.68 14.85
N ASN A 9 5.51 0.97 15.93
CA ASN A 9 5.77 1.46 17.29
C ASN A 9 7.27 1.63 17.56
N ARG A 10 8.12 0.73 17.05
CA ARG A 10 9.58 0.87 17.13
C ARG A 10 10.10 2.03 16.32
N LEU A 11 9.55 2.22 15.12
CA LEU A 11 9.85 3.35 14.24
C LEU A 11 9.51 4.68 14.94
N LEU A 12 8.30 4.80 15.47
CA LEU A 12 7.83 5.97 16.20
C LEU A 12 8.70 6.26 17.45
N ALA A 13 9.01 5.23 18.24
CA ALA A 13 9.86 5.39 19.41
C ALA A 13 11.26 5.92 19.05
N LYS A 14 11.85 5.45 17.95
CA LYS A 14 13.13 5.95 17.46
C LYS A 14 13.05 7.41 16.96
N CYS A 15 11.91 7.83 16.49
CA CYS A 15 11.61 9.22 16.14
C CYS A 15 11.28 10.10 17.36
N GLY A 16 11.27 9.53 18.57
CA GLY A 16 10.82 10.23 19.78
C GLY A 16 9.31 10.46 19.85
N LEU A 17 8.56 9.67 19.09
CA LEU A 17 7.10 9.73 18.96
C LEU A 17 6.45 8.47 19.52
N ASN A 18 5.15 8.53 19.76
CA ASN A 18 4.34 7.35 20.09
C ASN A 18 2.98 7.41 19.37
N ALA A 19 2.33 6.25 19.21
CA ALA A 19 1.06 6.11 18.51
C ALA A 19 -0.10 6.92 19.15
N ASN A 20 0.03 7.31 20.41
CA ASN A 20 -0.99 8.07 21.15
C ASN A 20 -0.89 9.60 20.90
N ARG A 21 0.11 10.05 20.13
CA ARG A 21 0.30 11.45 19.77
C ARG A 21 0.22 11.63 18.25
N PRO A 22 -0.97 11.54 17.64
CA PRO A 22 -1.13 11.58 16.18
C PRO A 22 -0.65 12.90 15.57
N MET A 23 -0.79 14.02 16.26
CA MET A 23 -0.32 15.33 15.77
C MET A 23 1.21 15.38 15.63
N GLY A 24 1.96 14.76 16.54
CA GLY A 24 3.42 14.69 16.43
C GLY A 24 3.86 13.84 15.24
N ILE A 25 3.12 12.78 14.92
CA ILE A 25 3.38 11.95 13.74
C ILE A 25 3.04 12.72 12.47
N LEU A 26 1.90 13.41 12.47
CA LEU A 26 1.46 14.21 11.33
C LEU A 26 2.44 15.35 11.04
N ALA A 27 2.93 16.06 12.06
CA ALA A 27 3.96 17.10 11.92
C ALA A 27 5.26 16.55 11.29
N LEU A 28 5.65 15.30 11.64
CA LEU A 28 6.82 14.66 11.05
C LEU A 28 6.59 14.24 9.60
N CYS A 29 5.54 13.44 9.33
CA CYS A 29 5.30 12.86 8.01
C CYS A 29 4.49 13.76 7.08
N LYS A 30 3.97 14.89 7.57
CA LYS A 30 3.12 15.84 6.82
C LYS A 30 1.90 15.20 6.16
N GLY A 31 1.45 14.05 6.69
CA GLY A 31 0.38 13.26 6.08
C GLY A 31 0.71 12.64 4.73
N LEU A 32 1.96 12.79 4.26
CA LEU A 32 2.37 12.31 2.95
C LEU A 32 2.22 10.80 2.82
N SER A 33 1.66 10.38 1.70
CA SER A 33 1.39 9.00 1.31
C SER A 33 1.92 8.73 -0.11
N VAL A 34 2.03 7.48 -0.47
CA VAL A 34 2.20 7.06 -1.87
C VAL A 34 0.86 6.66 -2.51
N ASP A 35 -0.24 6.76 -1.76
CA ASP A 35 -1.59 6.44 -2.26
C ASP A 35 -2.29 7.68 -2.84
N ASP A 36 -1.87 8.88 -2.42
CA ASP A 36 -2.46 10.15 -2.84
C ASP A 36 -1.44 11.31 -2.85
N SER A 37 -1.84 12.48 -3.38
CA SER A 37 -1.02 13.71 -3.46
C SER A 37 -1.42 14.77 -2.42
N TYR A 38 -2.10 14.39 -1.35
CA TYR A 38 -2.43 15.30 -0.26
C TYR A 38 -1.31 15.39 0.78
N TRP A 39 -1.21 16.53 1.41
CA TRP A 39 -0.35 16.74 2.56
C TRP A 39 -0.96 17.69 3.57
N VAL A 40 -0.44 17.66 4.80
CA VAL A 40 -0.87 18.51 5.90
C VAL A 40 0.35 19.19 6.50
N VAL A 41 0.37 20.50 6.49
CA VAL A 41 1.46 21.31 7.04
C VAL A 41 0.91 22.33 8.03
N GLU A 42 1.77 22.82 8.92
CA GLU A 42 1.43 23.89 9.85
C GLU A 42 1.24 25.22 9.09
N GLU A 43 0.42 26.10 9.64
CA GLU A 43 0.26 27.46 9.11
C GLU A 43 1.62 28.19 9.12
N GLY A 44 1.97 28.83 8.00
CA GLY A 44 3.25 29.50 7.84
C GLY A 44 4.43 28.59 7.45
N PHE A 45 4.17 27.32 7.13
CA PHE A 45 5.21 26.43 6.60
C PHE A 45 5.70 26.92 5.22
N GLU A 46 7.00 27.21 5.08
CA GLU A 46 7.57 27.80 3.85
C GLU A 46 7.97 26.76 2.77
N GLY A 47 7.74 25.46 3.02
CA GLY A 47 8.02 24.40 2.04
C GLY A 47 6.95 24.28 0.98
N THR A 48 7.26 23.61 -0.14
CA THR A 48 6.29 23.31 -1.20
C THR A 48 6.14 21.80 -1.36
N PHE A 49 4.97 21.35 -1.87
CA PHE A 49 4.69 19.91 -2.05
C PHE A 49 5.73 19.23 -2.93
N GLU A 50 6.23 19.90 -3.98
CA GLU A 50 7.23 19.37 -4.90
C GLU A 50 8.53 18.96 -4.20
N LYS A 51 8.90 19.65 -3.12
CA LYS A 51 10.12 19.36 -2.33
C LYS A 51 9.96 18.23 -1.34
N TYR A 52 8.71 17.83 -1.04
CA TYR A 52 8.44 16.86 0.03
C TYR A 52 7.68 15.62 -0.42
N ASN A 53 6.97 15.65 -1.57
CA ASN A 53 6.18 14.51 -2.03
C ASN A 53 7.02 13.22 -2.11
N LEU A 54 6.35 12.07 -1.95
CA LEU A 54 7.01 10.76 -1.93
C LEU A 54 7.15 10.13 -3.33
N PHE A 55 6.57 10.73 -4.35
CA PHE A 55 6.65 10.26 -5.73
C PHE A 55 7.99 10.61 -6.37
N GLU A 56 8.52 11.80 -6.13
CA GLU A 56 9.71 12.34 -6.78
C GLU A 56 10.92 12.43 -5.86
N ASN A 57 10.69 12.60 -4.56
CA ASN A 57 11.75 12.83 -3.59
C ASN A 57 12.27 11.52 -2.99
N ARG A 58 13.52 11.58 -2.49
CA ARG A 58 14.12 10.46 -1.76
C ARG A 58 13.48 10.33 -0.39
N PHE A 59 13.26 9.09 0.04
CA PHE A 59 12.87 8.76 1.40
C PHE A 59 13.93 7.91 2.09
N SER A 60 13.84 7.82 3.42
CA SER A 60 14.91 7.26 4.25
C SER A 60 15.00 5.74 4.12
N GLU A 61 16.12 5.23 3.59
CA GLU A 61 16.40 3.79 3.59
C GLU A 61 16.54 3.21 5.01
N VAL A 62 16.93 4.04 6.00
CA VAL A 62 17.02 3.63 7.39
C VAL A 62 15.64 3.34 7.95
N LEU A 63 14.66 4.18 7.63
CA LEU A 63 13.27 3.96 8.04
C LEU A 63 12.68 2.73 7.34
N ALA A 64 12.96 2.54 6.05
CA ALA A 64 12.60 1.34 5.30
C ALA A 64 13.19 0.06 5.95
N LEU A 65 14.48 0.10 6.33
CA LEU A 65 15.13 -1.01 7.03
C LEU A 65 14.44 -1.33 8.36
N ILE A 66 14.13 -0.32 9.17
CA ILE A 66 13.45 -0.51 10.45
C ILE A 66 12.04 -1.07 10.25
N ALA A 67 11.31 -0.55 9.27
CA ALA A 67 9.96 -1.00 8.95
C ALA A 67 9.91 -2.45 8.46
N PHE A 68 10.95 -2.90 7.77
CA PHE A 68 11.04 -4.26 7.23
C PHE A 68 11.61 -5.28 8.22
N THR A 69 12.64 -4.93 8.96
CA THR A 69 13.36 -5.87 9.83
C THR A 69 13.06 -5.70 11.32
N GLY A 70 12.53 -4.55 11.72
CA GLY A 70 12.39 -4.14 13.12
C GLY A 70 13.70 -3.67 13.77
N TYR A 71 14.82 -3.71 13.05
CA TYR A 71 16.16 -3.37 13.55
C TYR A 71 16.76 -2.21 12.76
N GLY A 72 17.62 -1.44 13.40
CA GLY A 72 18.35 -0.32 12.82
C GLY A 72 18.56 0.80 13.85
N SER A 73 19.57 1.64 13.62
CA SER A 73 19.79 2.88 14.35
C SER A 73 19.31 4.06 13.51
N SER A 74 18.54 4.97 14.08
CA SER A 74 18.22 6.25 13.42
C SER A 74 18.91 7.38 14.17
N ASN A 75 19.73 8.17 13.46
CA ASN A 75 20.09 9.49 13.94
C ASN A 75 18.92 10.43 13.65
N ARG A 76 18.50 11.23 14.64
CA ARG A 76 17.40 12.20 14.51
C ARG A 76 17.59 13.19 13.34
N SER A 77 18.80 13.43 12.89
CA SER A 77 19.14 14.34 11.80
C SER A 77 18.76 13.87 10.39
N SER A 78 18.30 12.62 10.22
CA SER A 78 17.94 12.04 8.92
C SER A 78 16.45 11.69 8.81
N LEU A 79 15.60 12.25 9.65
CA LEU A 79 14.15 12.02 9.64
C LEU A 79 13.50 12.81 8.50
N ALA A 80 13.72 12.35 7.28
CA ALA A 80 12.94 12.78 6.14
C ALA A 80 11.55 12.11 6.19
N SER A 81 10.58 12.70 5.51
CA SER A 81 9.30 12.04 5.28
C SER A 81 9.53 10.65 4.67
N SER A 82 8.71 9.69 5.05
CA SER A 82 8.84 8.31 4.59
C SER A 82 7.47 7.70 4.41
N PRO A 83 7.23 6.92 3.33
CA PRO A 83 5.97 6.22 3.11
C PRO A 83 5.65 5.21 4.21
N GLU A 84 6.64 4.82 5.01
CA GLU A 84 6.49 3.86 6.08
C GLU A 84 5.51 4.30 7.18
N PHE A 85 5.30 5.60 7.35
CA PHE A 85 4.36 6.14 8.33
C PHE A 85 2.90 5.97 7.95
N THR A 86 2.60 5.86 6.66
CA THR A 86 1.23 5.80 6.13
C THR A 86 0.89 4.44 5.51
N THR A 87 1.88 3.60 5.20
CA THR A 87 1.67 2.27 4.62
C THR A 87 0.93 1.33 5.55
N ASN A 88 -0.16 0.74 5.08
CA ASN A 88 -1.01 -0.21 5.82
C ASN A 88 -0.52 -1.66 5.72
N GLY A 89 -1.12 -2.53 6.55
CA GLY A 89 -0.95 -3.99 6.55
C GLY A 89 0.08 -4.50 7.55
N MET A 90 -0.05 -5.76 7.95
CA MET A 90 0.67 -6.37 9.08
C MET A 90 2.03 -6.97 8.69
N LEU A 91 2.18 -7.47 7.46
CA LEU A 91 3.42 -8.10 7.02
C LEU A 91 4.62 -7.14 7.04
N PRO A 92 5.85 -7.67 7.25
CA PRO A 92 7.07 -6.91 7.05
C PRO A 92 7.09 -6.33 5.64
N LYS A 93 7.11 -5.00 5.53
CA LYS A 93 7.12 -4.34 4.22
C LYS A 93 7.82 -3.01 4.29
N CYS A 94 8.37 -2.60 3.17
CA CYS A 94 8.95 -1.28 3.01
C CYS A 94 8.94 -0.82 1.56
N TRP A 95 9.02 0.48 1.38
CA TRP A 95 9.19 1.11 0.09
C TRP A 95 10.66 1.44 -0.16
N ARG A 96 11.13 1.13 -1.35
CA ARG A 96 12.50 1.42 -1.80
C ARG A 96 12.47 2.09 -3.15
N ARG A 97 13.42 3.00 -3.38
CA ARG A 97 13.61 3.58 -4.71
C ARG A 97 14.78 2.87 -5.39
N ILE A 98 14.46 2.05 -6.39
CA ILE A 98 15.43 1.24 -7.13
C ILE A 98 15.46 1.73 -8.58
N SER A 99 16.63 2.18 -9.05
CA SER A 99 16.81 2.70 -10.41
C SER A 99 15.77 3.77 -10.80
N GLY A 100 15.41 4.64 -9.84
CA GLY A 100 14.43 5.71 -10.04
C GLY A 100 12.97 5.31 -9.78
N LYS A 101 12.65 4.01 -9.74
CA LYS A 101 11.29 3.50 -9.51
C LYS A 101 11.03 3.26 -8.03
N VAL A 102 9.84 3.60 -7.58
CA VAL A 102 9.38 3.31 -6.22
C VAL A 102 8.82 1.90 -6.20
N THR A 103 9.41 1.03 -5.39
CA THR A 103 9.10 -0.40 -5.34
C THR A 103 8.77 -0.81 -3.92
N LEU A 104 7.63 -1.47 -3.74
CA LEU A 104 7.24 -2.11 -2.49
C LEU A 104 7.95 -3.46 -2.37
N TYR A 105 8.53 -3.71 -1.22
CA TYR A 105 9.09 -5.00 -0.80
C TYR A 105 8.21 -5.55 0.32
N LYS A 106 7.64 -6.73 0.15
CA LYS A 106 6.86 -7.43 1.17
C LYS A 106 7.53 -8.74 1.51
N GLY A 107 7.88 -8.93 2.77
CA GLY A 107 8.37 -10.20 3.30
C GLY A 107 7.22 -11.09 3.77
N GLY A 108 7.50 -12.37 3.92
CA GLY A 108 6.58 -13.30 4.56
C GLY A 108 6.59 -13.20 6.08
N THR A 109 5.68 -13.90 6.72
CA THR A 109 5.59 -14.05 8.17
C THR A 109 6.74 -14.90 8.72
N ASP A 110 7.08 -14.69 9.99
CA ASP A 110 8.11 -15.48 10.71
C ASP A 110 7.49 -16.62 11.55
N GLY A 111 6.20 -16.92 11.39
CA GLY A 111 5.49 -17.95 12.16
C GLY A 111 4.11 -18.26 11.57
N GLY A 112 3.61 -19.47 11.81
CA GLY A 112 2.33 -19.93 11.28
C GLY A 112 2.47 -21.02 10.20
N TYR A 113 1.35 -21.48 9.67
CA TYR A 113 1.29 -22.60 8.72
C TYR A 113 1.99 -22.30 7.37
N ASN A 114 1.90 -21.06 6.90
CA ASN A 114 2.47 -20.62 5.61
C ASN A 114 3.71 -19.76 5.77
N THR A 115 4.44 -19.91 6.85
CA THR A 115 5.61 -19.08 7.20
C THR A 115 6.54 -18.88 6.01
N GLY A 116 6.66 -17.64 5.55
CA GLY A 116 7.57 -17.24 4.47
C GLY A 116 7.09 -17.58 3.05
N ALA A 117 5.90 -18.17 2.87
CA ALA A 117 5.37 -18.53 1.56
C ALA A 117 4.59 -17.38 0.88
N GLU A 118 4.18 -16.35 1.63
CA GLU A 118 3.36 -15.25 1.12
C GLU A 118 3.95 -14.55 -0.11
N PRO A 119 5.27 -14.31 -0.22
CA PRO A 119 5.85 -13.75 -1.42
C PRO A 119 5.64 -14.60 -2.68
N TYR A 120 5.68 -15.93 -2.55
CA TYR A 120 5.39 -16.83 -3.67
C TYR A 120 3.92 -16.77 -4.06
N CYS A 121 3.01 -16.70 -3.08
CA CYS A 121 1.58 -16.61 -3.35
C CYS A 121 1.25 -15.36 -4.16
N GLU A 122 1.79 -14.20 -3.79
CA GLU A 122 1.61 -12.95 -4.54
C GLU A 122 2.21 -13.04 -5.95
N TYR A 123 3.40 -13.61 -6.09
CA TYR A 123 4.04 -13.79 -7.39
C TYR A 123 3.22 -14.70 -8.30
N TYR A 124 2.80 -15.88 -7.83
CA TYR A 124 2.02 -16.80 -8.66
C TYR A 124 0.62 -16.29 -8.97
N ALA A 125 -0.03 -15.59 -8.04
CA ALA A 125 -1.30 -14.94 -8.30
C ALA A 125 -1.17 -13.93 -9.45
N ALA A 126 -0.08 -13.14 -9.47
CA ALA A 126 0.19 -12.21 -10.57
C ALA A 126 0.37 -12.94 -11.93
N GLN A 127 1.03 -14.11 -11.94
CA GLN A 127 1.17 -14.92 -13.16
C GLN A 127 -0.21 -15.45 -13.65
N VAL A 128 -1.06 -15.90 -12.73
CA VAL A 128 -2.42 -16.33 -13.07
C VAL A 128 -3.25 -15.19 -13.65
N ALA A 129 -3.22 -14.01 -13.02
CA ALA A 129 -3.94 -12.85 -13.52
C ALA A 129 -3.47 -12.45 -14.93
N ALA A 130 -2.15 -12.44 -15.16
CA ALA A 130 -1.58 -12.16 -16.47
C ALA A 130 -2.04 -13.20 -17.52
N ALA A 131 -2.08 -14.50 -17.17
CA ALA A 131 -2.59 -15.54 -18.05
C ALA A 131 -4.10 -15.40 -18.33
N MET A 132 -4.87 -14.84 -17.39
CA MET A 132 -6.29 -14.54 -17.57
C MET A 132 -6.54 -13.22 -18.33
N GLY A 133 -5.50 -12.44 -18.65
CA GLY A 133 -5.63 -11.14 -19.30
C GLY A 133 -6.26 -10.07 -18.41
N ILE A 134 -6.13 -10.20 -17.08
CA ILE A 134 -6.67 -9.25 -16.10
C ILE A 134 -5.65 -8.13 -15.88
N ASP A 135 -6.13 -6.89 -15.83
CA ASP A 135 -5.32 -5.74 -15.45
C ASP A 135 -5.02 -5.80 -13.95
N ALA A 136 -3.79 -6.19 -13.65
CA ALA A 136 -3.35 -6.49 -12.31
C ALA A 136 -1.91 -6.01 -12.09
N ILE A 137 -1.58 -5.68 -10.83
CA ILE A 137 -0.23 -5.26 -10.48
C ILE A 137 0.74 -6.44 -10.69
N PRO A 138 1.80 -6.28 -11.51
CA PRO A 138 2.79 -7.33 -11.69
C PRO A 138 3.66 -7.46 -10.42
N TYR A 139 3.78 -8.69 -9.93
CA TYR A 139 4.65 -9.00 -8.80
C TYR A 139 5.89 -9.79 -9.26
N GLY A 140 7.05 -9.38 -8.75
CA GLY A 140 8.30 -10.10 -8.87
C GLY A 140 8.72 -10.74 -7.56
N LEU A 141 9.74 -11.59 -7.62
CA LEU A 141 10.43 -12.13 -6.43
C LEU A 141 11.80 -11.48 -6.28
N SER A 142 12.20 -11.21 -5.06
CA SER A 142 13.50 -10.66 -4.72
C SER A 142 13.95 -11.14 -3.35
N GLN A 143 15.21 -10.86 -3.02
CA GLN A 143 15.71 -11.01 -1.66
C GLN A 143 16.21 -9.67 -1.12
N TRP A 144 15.82 -9.35 0.11
CA TRP A 144 16.36 -8.20 0.80
C TRP A 144 16.61 -8.51 2.27
N LYS A 145 17.83 -8.16 2.73
CA LYS A 145 18.27 -8.44 4.11
C LYS A 145 18.11 -9.91 4.54
N GLY A 146 18.41 -10.83 3.61
CA GLY A 146 18.32 -12.26 3.85
C GLY A 146 16.91 -12.85 3.86
N ARG A 147 15.88 -12.05 3.55
CA ARG A 147 14.47 -12.50 3.47
C ARG A 147 13.98 -12.51 2.03
N LEU A 148 13.23 -13.55 1.68
CA LEU A 148 12.46 -13.59 0.44
C LEU A 148 11.37 -12.51 0.50
N CYS A 149 11.17 -11.82 -0.61
CA CYS A 149 10.18 -10.76 -0.77
C CYS A 149 9.42 -10.93 -2.09
N SER A 150 8.14 -10.64 -2.08
CA SER A 150 7.45 -10.19 -3.27
C SER A 150 7.75 -8.70 -3.48
N THR A 151 7.79 -8.29 -4.74
CA THR A 151 8.05 -6.89 -5.10
C THR A 151 7.08 -6.42 -6.15
N CYS A 152 6.56 -5.21 -6.02
CA CYS A 152 5.77 -4.56 -7.06
C CYS A 152 6.14 -3.08 -7.16
N GLU A 153 6.07 -2.52 -8.36
CA GLU A 153 6.23 -1.09 -8.58
C GLU A 153 5.00 -0.34 -8.07
N LEU A 154 5.21 0.89 -7.65
CA LEU A 154 4.12 1.80 -7.29
C LEU A 154 3.26 2.04 -8.53
N PHE A 155 1.94 1.90 -8.40
CA PHE A 155 0.98 2.08 -9.49
C PHE A 155 0.26 3.45 -9.44
N THR A 156 0.50 4.22 -8.39
CA THR A 156 0.07 5.62 -8.25
C THR A 156 1.20 6.56 -8.63
N ASP A 157 0.88 7.80 -8.93
CA ASP A 157 1.83 8.86 -9.22
C ASP A 157 1.31 10.23 -8.73
N ILE A 158 2.01 11.30 -9.07
CA ILE A 158 1.63 12.65 -8.65
C ILE A 158 0.30 13.11 -9.26
N ASP A 159 -0.07 12.58 -10.43
CA ASP A 159 -1.29 12.90 -11.15
C ASP A 159 -2.45 11.94 -10.81
N HIS A 160 -2.16 10.74 -10.29
CA HIS A 160 -3.15 9.70 -10.05
C HIS A 160 -3.06 9.11 -8.64
N ALA A 161 -4.12 9.24 -7.87
CA ALA A 161 -4.28 8.66 -6.55
C ALA A 161 -5.05 7.33 -6.59
N TYR A 162 -4.90 6.52 -5.55
CA TYR A 162 -5.72 5.33 -5.32
C TYR A 162 -6.83 5.62 -4.31
N MET A 163 -8.07 5.33 -4.67
CA MET A 163 -9.24 5.46 -3.81
C MET A 163 -9.89 4.10 -3.57
N PRO A 164 -9.74 3.51 -2.38
CA PRO A 164 -10.44 2.27 -2.04
C PRO A 164 -11.97 2.45 -2.11
N ILE A 165 -12.68 1.43 -2.60
CA ILE A 165 -14.15 1.47 -2.68
C ILE A 165 -14.81 1.69 -1.32
N GLY A 166 -14.20 1.22 -0.24
CA GLY A 166 -14.68 1.42 1.12
C GLY A 166 -14.75 2.87 1.58
N ASN A 167 -14.02 3.77 0.93
CA ASN A 167 -14.12 5.21 1.20
C ASN A 167 -15.33 5.84 0.50
N LEU A 168 -15.80 5.25 -0.59
CA LEU A 168 -16.93 5.73 -1.40
C LEU A 168 -18.25 5.07 -0.99
N VAL A 169 -18.23 3.77 -0.73
CA VAL A 169 -19.42 2.97 -0.36
C VAL A 169 -19.27 2.49 1.09
N GLN A 170 -19.77 3.29 2.03
CA GLN A 170 -19.64 3.02 3.46
C GLN A 170 -20.75 2.15 4.03
N ARG A 171 -21.87 1.97 3.30
CA ARG A 171 -23.07 1.24 3.74
C ARG A 171 -23.68 0.46 2.59
N GLY A 172 -24.48 -0.56 2.90
CA GLY A 172 -25.20 -1.35 1.90
C GLY A 172 -24.49 -2.61 1.42
N GLY A 173 -23.30 -2.89 1.93
CA GLY A 173 -22.61 -4.16 1.66
C GLY A 173 -22.22 -4.37 0.20
N PHE A 174 -22.11 -5.63 -0.20
CA PHE A 174 -21.70 -6.03 -1.54
C PHE A 174 -22.63 -5.52 -2.64
N ASP A 175 -23.95 -5.53 -2.40
CA ASP A 175 -24.93 -5.07 -3.40
C ASP A 175 -24.77 -3.59 -3.74
N ALA A 176 -24.47 -2.76 -2.74
CA ALA A 176 -24.21 -1.34 -2.97
C ALA A 176 -22.90 -1.11 -3.73
N VAL A 177 -21.87 -1.92 -3.49
CA VAL A 177 -20.62 -1.87 -4.25
C VAL A 177 -20.86 -2.30 -5.69
N ALA A 178 -21.57 -3.40 -5.92
CA ALA A 178 -21.91 -3.87 -7.28
C ALA A 178 -22.69 -2.80 -8.05
N ALA A 179 -23.72 -2.21 -7.44
CA ALA A 179 -24.50 -1.13 -8.05
C ALA A 179 -23.64 0.12 -8.34
N TYR A 180 -22.65 0.43 -7.49
CA TYR A 180 -21.73 1.55 -7.72
C TYR A 180 -20.92 1.34 -9.00
N TYR A 181 -20.32 0.13 -9.17
CA TYR A 181 -19.57 -0.22 -10.38
C TYR A 181 -20.48 -0.27 -11.63
N GLU A 182 -21.72 -0.75 -11.47
CA GLU A 182 -22.72 -0.75 -12.53
C GLU A 182 -23.05 0.67 -13.03
N ASN A 183 -23.24 1.61 -12.13
CA ASN A 183 -23.53 3.00 -12.46
C ASN A 183 -22.39 3.73 -13.18
N LEU A 184 -21.15 3.29 -12.97
CA LEU A 184 -19.97 3.83 -13.69
C LEU A 184 -19.88 3.31 -15.13
N GLY A 185 -20.58 2.21 -15.46
CA GLY A 185 -20.55 1.59 -16.79
C GLY A 185 -19.25 0.84 -17.09
N GLU A 186 -19.09 0.45 -18.35
CA GLU A 186 -17.82 -0.13 -18.81
C GLU A 186 -16.76 1.00 -18.93
N PRO A 187 -15.46 0.77 -18.57
CA PRO A 187 -14.83 -0.55 -18.25
C PRO A 187 -14.92 -0.97 -16.76
N PHE A 188 -15.56 -0.21 -15.91
CA PHE A 188 -15.60 -0.46 -14.46
C PHE A 188 -16.32 -1.76 -14.10
N GLN A 189 -17.45 -2.03 -14.73
CA GLN A 189 -18.19 -3.29 -14.55
C GLN A 189 -17.32 -4.50 -14.92
N LYS A 190 -16.60 -4.41 -16.04
CA LYS A 190 -15.68 -5.48 -16.47
C LYS A 190 -14.60 -5.73 -15.43
N ALA A 191 -13.92 -4.69 -14.98
CA ALA A 191 -12.85 -4.80 -13.99
C ALA A 191 -13.35 -5.44 -12.68
N PHE A 192 -14.54 -5.08 -12.23
CA PHE A 192 -15.14 -5.66 -11.02
C PHE A 192 -15.47 -7.15 -11.21
N ARG A 193 -16.06 -7.55 -12.33
CA ARG A 193 -16.35 -8.95 -12.65
C ARG A 193 -15.08 -9.78 -12.77
N ASP A 194 -14.07 -9.27 -13.48
CA ASP A 194 -12.77 -9.94 -13.65
C ASP A 194 -12.09 -10.19 -12.31
N MET A 195 -12.12 -9.20 -11.41
CA MET A 195 -11.59 -9.33 -10.05
C MET A 195 -12.30 -10.45 -9.27
N LEU A 196 -13.63 -10.53 -9.31
CA LEU A 196 -14.40 -11.55 -8.59
C LEU A 196 -14.13 -12.96 -9.14
N VAL A 197 -14.05 -13.10 -10.47
CA VAL A 197 -13.69 -14.37 -11.12
C VAL A 197 -12.28 -14.76 -10.72
N PHE A 198 -11.35 -13.83 -10.76
CA PHE A 198 -9.97 -14.07 -10.37
C PHE A 198 -9.86 -14.51 -8.90
N ASP A 199 -10.51 -13.81 -7.98
CA ASP A 199 -10.53 -14.18 -6.56
C ASP A 199 -11.07 -15.60 -6.34
N THR A 200 -12.06 -16.01 -7.13
CA THR A 200 -12.57 -17.37 -7.10
C THR A 200 -11.52 -18.39 -7.58
N VAL A 201 -10.83 -18.10 -8.69
CA VAL A 201 -9.80 -18.97 -9.26
C VAL A 201 -8.63 -19.21 -8.30
N ILE A 202 -8.19 -18.13 -7.62
CA ILE A 202 -7.06 -18.22 -6.69
C ILE A 202 -7.48 -18.50 -5.23
N CYS A 203 -8.78 -18.74 -4.98
CA CYS A 203 -9.34 -18.95 -3.65
C CYS A 203 -9.04 -17.79 -2.67
N ASN A 204 -9.06 -16.55 -3.14
CA ASN A 204 -8.85 -15.39 -2.31
C ASN A 204 -10.08 -15.10 -1.44
N THR A 205 -9.96 -15.28 -0.13
CA THR A 205 -11.04 -15.04 0.84
C THR A 205 -10.92 -13.69 1.57
N ASP A 206 -9.85 -12.92 1.32
CA ASP A 206 -9.57 -11.66 2.02
C ASP A 206 -9.78 -10.41 1.14
N ARG A 207 -10.71 -10.47 0.18
CA ARG A 207 -11.07 -9.30 -0.62
C ARG A 207 -11.98 -8.36 0.18
N HIS A 208 -11.38 -7.47 0.96
CA HIS A 208 -12.10 -6.42 1.67
C HIS A 208 -12.11 -5.10 0.88
N TYR A 209 -13.00 -4.19 1.22
CA TYR A 209 -13.23 -2.92 0.51
C TYR A 209 -12.06 -1.92 0.53
N GLY A 210 -11.00 -2.21 1.24
CA GLY A 210 -9.74 -1.47 1.20
C GLY A 210 -8.77 -1.92 0.10
N ASN A 211 -9.02 -3.10 -0.54
CA ASN A 211 -8.07 -3.75 -1.44
C ASN A 211 -8.42 -3.61 -2.92
N PHE A 212 -9.49 -2.90 -3.25
CA PHE A 212 -9.87 -2.58 -4.62
C PHE A 212 -10.63 -1.25 -4.66
N GLY A 213 -10.69 -0.64 -5.83
CA GLY A 213 -11.30 0.68 -6.00
C GLY A 213 -10.91 1.33 -7.32
N PHE A 214 -10.53 2.59 -7.26
CA PHE A 214 -10.38 3.42 -8.44
C PHE A 214 -9.08 4.22 -8.42
N MET A 215 -8.59 4.54 -9.61
CA MET A 215 -7.64 5.61 -9.85
C MET A 215 -8.38 6.93 -9.93
N ILE A 216 -7.90 7.91 -9.21
CA ILE A 216 -8.46 9.28 -9.18
C ILE A 216 -7.48 10.20 -9.89
N ASP A 217 -7.96 10.98 -10.82
CA ASP A 217 -7.21 12.11 -11.39
C ASP A 217 -7.11 13.22 -10.34
N ASN A 218 -5.89 13.53 -9.88
CA ASN A 218 -5.63 14.51 -8.82
C ASN A 218 -5.88 15.96 -9.25
N LYS A 219 -5.95 16.24 -10.57
CA LYS A 219 -6.20 17.59 -11.08
C LYS A 219 -7.69 17.91 -11.11
N THR A 220 -8.49 16.91 -11.50
CA THR A 220 -9.95 17.06 -11.63
C THR A 220 -10.71 16.55 -10.40
N ASN A 221 -10.04 15.74 -9.57
CA ASN A 221 -10.63 15.02 -8.44
C ASN A 221 -11.79 14.12 -8.86
N THR A 222 -11.66 13.46 -10.00
CA THR A 222 -12.66 12.54 -10.57
C THR A 222 -12.10 11.14 -10.74
N ILE A 223 -13.00 10.15 -10.78
CA ILE A 223 -12.62 8.76 -11.10
C ILE A 223 -12.11 8.70 -12.54
N ALA A 224 -10.86 8.28 -12.72
CA ALA A 224 -10.21 8.18 -14.03
C ALA A 224 -10.31 6.75 -14.61
N ALA A 225 -10.10 5.72 -13.79
CA ALA A 225 -10.07 4.32 -14.22
C ALA A 225 -10.35 3.37 -13.05
N PRO A 226 -10.69 2.09 -13.31
CA PRO A 226 -10.57 1.05 -12.30
C PRO A 226 -9.10 0.96 -11.83
N ALA A 227 -8.87 0.75 -10.53
CA ALA A 227 -7.53 0.45 -10.08
C ALA A 227 -7.12 -0.97 -10.50
N PRO A 228 -5.85 -1.21 -10.84
CA PRO A 228 -5.36 -2.55 -11.16
C PRO A 228 -5.54 -3.48 -9.96
N VAL A 229 -5.86 -4.74 -10.23
CA VAL A 229 -6.08 -5.74 -9.16
C VAL A 229 -4.79 -5.93 -8.37
N SER A 230 -4.85 -5.71 -7.06
CA SER A 230 -3.75 -5.99 -6.15
C SER A 230 -3.98 -7.29 -5.38
N TYR A 231 -2.90 -7.96 -5.00
CA TYR A 231 -2.92 -9.19 -4.21
C TYR A 231 -2.47 -8.87 -2.79
N THR A 232 -3.42 -8.79 -1.89
CA THR A 232 -3.12 -8.72 -0.47
C THR A 232 -3.68 -9.99 0.16
N HIS A 233 -2.80 -10.88 0.60
CA HIS A 233 -3.10 -12.10 1.33
C HIS A 233 -3.87 -13.21 0.59
N LEU A 234 -3.13 -14.05 -0.15
CA LEU A 234 -3.48 -15.46 -0.26
C LEU A 234 -3.05 -16.14 1.04
N LEU A 235 -4.02 -16.68 1.79
CA LEU A 235 -3.84 -17.57 2.94
C LEU A 235 -3.24 -16.94 4.23
N ALA A 236 -3.90 -15.97 4.81
CA ALA A 236 -3.89 -15.79 6.25
C ALA A 236 -5.21 -16.34 6.81
N HIS A 237 -5.39 -17.64 6.85
CA HIS A 237 -6.35 -18.22 7.77
C HIS A 237 -5.78 -18.03 9.19
N GLU A 238 -6.15 -16.93 9.81
CA GLU A 238 -6.22 -16.90 11.26
C GLU A 238 -7.40 -17.78 11.66
N THR A 239 -7.10 -19.04 12.01
CA THR A 239 -8.02 -19.80 12.86
C THR A 239 -7.94 -19.14 14.23
N SER A 240 -9.01 -18.39 14.56
CA SER A 240 -9.37 -17.97 15.93
C SER A 240 -9.41 -19.16 16.89
#